data_bff7b45e4e63f32713fe2cc5e247bb41
#
_entry.id   bff7b45e4e63f32713fe2cc5e247bb41
#
_cell.length_a   1.000
_cell.length_b   1.000
_cell.length_c   1.000
_cell.angle_alpha   90.00
_cell.angle_beta   90.00
_cell.angle_gamma   90.00
#
_symmetry.space_group_name_H-M   'P 1'
#
loop_
_entity.id
_entity.type
_entity.pdbx_description
1 polymer ?
#
loop_
_entity_poly.entity_id
_entity_poly.type
_entity_poly.pdbx_seq_one_letter_code
_entity_poly.pdbx_strand_id
1 'polypeptide(L)'
;MFHLFFLVLIIGFNAGHLFAKNDQVNNTKKNQFTFSWQFDGTDSLRPRGGSTLGQDVTLETEPDEKWFAIHEGGLTKKEQDRRAILAMEGQYRVSFDFIETINFKNPHMPSRPYQSWGTEYVFPVAITEDFISLQHIMVMYFKNMGAGDGDFDMGKPMVLKHWRQDWKFQDTTLNVFSGFNTWTKEKKSPKSVTGKWSQAVYQVDDSPRYQSLGSWVHKSNYSAWRSEETWR
;
A
#
# COMPACT_ATOMS: atom_id res chain seq x y z
N MET A 1 21.82 39.98 -15.81
CA MET A 1 22.19 38.83 -16.66
C MET A 1 23.27 38.06 -15.94
N PHE A 2 22.86 37.09 -15.06
CA PHE A 2 23.78 36.23 -14.32
C PHE A 2 23.44 34.79 -14.65
N HIS A 3 24.39 34.10 -15.28
CA HIS A 3 24.32 32.68 -15.57
C HIS A 3 24.85 31.94 -14.36
N LEU A 4 23.97 31.08 -13.77
CA LEU A 4 24.35 30.14 -12.70
C LEU A 4 24.72 28.81 -13.33
N PHE A 5 26.01 28.46 -13.31
CA PHE A 5 26.51 27.16 -13.69
C PHE A 5 26.27 26.15 -12.56
N PHE A 6 25.48 25.10 -12.81
CA PHE A 6 25.38 23.94 -11.94
C PHE A 6 26.53 22.97 -12.25
N LEU A 7 27.45 22.81 -11.30
CA LEU A 7 28.52 21.82 -11.36
C LEU A 7 27.99 20.50 -10.77
N VAL A 8 27.80 19.48 -11.61
CA VAL A 8 27.46 18.11 -11.15
C VAL A 8 28.76 17.39 -10.84
N LEU A 9 29.00 17.12 -9.54
CA LEU A 9 30.14 16.35 -9.08
C LEU A 9 29.79 14.85 -9.12
N ILE A 10 30.34 14.11 -10.11
CA ILE A 10 30.24 12.66 -10.17
C ILE A 10 31.37 12.07 -9.32
N ILE A 11 31.06 11.51 -8.16
CA ILE A 11 32.00 10.77 -7.33
C ILE A 11 31.99 9.31 -7.82
N GLY A 12 33.02 8.92 -8.54
CA GLY A 12 33.25 7.52 -8.92
C GLY A 12 33.81 6.74 -7.73
N PHE A 13 33.06 5.75 -7.24
CA PHE A 13 33.57 4.77 -6.30
C PHE A 13 34.27 3.64 -7.06
N ASN A 14 35.59 3.55 -6.93
CA ASN A 14 36.36 2.37 -7.30
C ASN A 14 36.16 1.27 -6.25
N ALA A 15 35.35 0.26 -6.58
CA ALA A 15 35.25 -0.96 -5.78
C ALA A 15 36.39 -1.91 -6.13
N GLY A 16 37.29 -2.12 -5.16
CA GLY A 16 38.40 -3.07 -5.29
C GLY A 16 37.91 -4.52 -5.48
N HIS A 17 38.56 -5.22 -6.38
CA HIS A 17 38.36 -6.64 -6.63
C HIS A 17 38.77 -7.47 -5.42
N LEU A 18 37.80 -8.04 -4.73
CA LEU A 18 37.99 -9.19 -3.83
C LEU A 18 37.75 -10.48 -4.66
N PHE A 19 38.81 -11.26 -4.86
CA PHE A 19 38.71 -12.60 -5.44
C PHE A 19 37.96 -13.52 -4.49
N ALA A 20 36.72 -13.84 -4.80
CA ALA A 20 35.98 -14.91 -4.16
C ALA A 20 36.17 -16.21 -4.96
N LYS A 21 36.48 -17.26 -4.23
CA LYS A 21 36.70 -18.65 -4.69
C LYS A 21 35.49 -19.15 -5.51
N ASN A 22 35.80 -19.84 -6.60
CA ASN A 22 34.87 -20.52 -7.49
C ASN A 22 34.16 -21.67 -6.77
N ASP A 23 32.99 -21.41 -6.23
CA ASP A 23 31.98 -22.45 -6.02
C ASP A 23 31.05 -22.40 -7.23
N GLN A 24 31.03 -23.48 -7.99
CA GLN A 24 30.13 -23.70 -9.11
C GLN A 24 28.67 -23.77 -8.59
N VAL A 25 28.10 -22.63 -8.24
CA VAL A 25 26.67 -22.51 -8.04
C VAL A 25 26.04 -22.42 -9.43
N ASN A 26 25.21 -23.39 -9.77
CA ASN A 26 24.34 -23.37 -10.94
C ASN A 26 23.67 -22.00 -11.05
N ASN A 27 24.23 -21.15 -11.91
CA ASN A 27 23.77 -19.80 -12.14
C ASN A 27 22.54 -19.86 -13.07
N THR A 28 21.40 -20.32 -12.54
CA THR A 28 20.12 -20.05 -13.17
C THR A 28 20.00 -18.54 -13.20
N LYS A 29 20.24 -17.93 -14.37
CA LYS A 29 20.00 -16.50 -14.60
C LYS A 29 18.59 -16.20 -14.13
N LYS A 30 18.46 -15.60 -12.94
CA LYS A 30 17.19 -15.05 -12.50
C LYS A 30 16.86 -13.92 -13.44
N ASN A 31 15.88 -14.11 -14.30
CA ASN A 31 15.38 -13.04 -15.13
C ASN A 31 14.74 -12.01 -14.23
N GLN A 32 15.30 -10.81 -14.22
CA GLN A 32 14.70 -9.66 -13.53
C GLN A 32 14.01 -8.81 -14.60
N PHE A 33 12.73 -8.53 -14.39
CA PHE A 33 11.95 -7.66 -15.26
C PHE A 33 11.64 -6.38 -14.51
N THR A 34 11.87 -5.24 -15.14
CA THR A 34 11.37 -3.95 -14.68
C THR A 34 10.27 -3.51 -15.62
N PHE A 35 9.08 -3.28 -15.09
CA PHE A 35 7.93 -2.81 -15.85
C PHE A 35 7.73 -1.33 -15.57
N SER A 36 7.68 -0.55 -16.64
CA SER A 36 7.26 0.85 -16.63
C SER A 36 6.45 1.05 -17.90
N TRP A 37 5.18 1.44 -17.77
CA TRP A 37 4.30 1.60 -18.94
C TRP A 37 3.47 2.85 -18.83
N GLN A 38 3.17 3.43 -19.98
CA GLN A 38 2.17 4.47 -20.11
C GLN A 38 0.85 3.83 -20.55
N PHE A 39 -0.26 4.45 -20.20
CA PHE A 39 -1.61 3.95 -20.50
C PHE A 39 -2.16 4.49 -21.84
N ASP A 40 -1.29 4.78 -22.81
CA ASP A 40 -1.65 5.37 -24.10
C ASP A 40 -2.23 4.39 -25.12
N GLY A 41 -2.15 3.12 -24.87
CA GLY A 41 -2.95 2.13 -25.57
C GLY A 41 -2.36 1.50 -26.82
N THR A 42 -1.16 1.84 -27.25
CA THR A 42 -0.58 1.39 -28.54
C THR A 42 0.50 0.34 -28.41
N ASP A 43 0.98 0.04 -27.19
CA ASP A 43 2.17 -0.78 -26.96
C ASP A 43 1.83 -2.23 -26.56
N SER A 44 2.68 -3.17 -26.97
CA SER A 44 2.65 -4.57 -26.54
C SER A 44 2.85 -4.76 -25.03
N LEU A 45 3.40 -3.77 -24.33
CA LEU A 45 3.55 -3.72 -22.88
C LEU A 45 2.36 -3.12 -22.16
N ARG A 46 1.35 -2.65 -22.87
CA ARG A 46 0.12 -2.15 -22.27
C ARG A 46 -0.45 -3.17 -21.29
N PRO A 47 -0.86 -2.75 -20.06
CA PRO A 47 -1.54 -3.64 -19.15
C PRO A 47 -2.77 -4.26 -19.81
N ARG A 48 -2.95 -5.55 -19.65
CA ARG A 48 -4.21 -6.20 -20.04
C ARG A 48 -5.32 -5.71 -19.14
N GLY A 49 -6.51 -5.53 -19.69
CA GLY A 49 -7.69 -5.12 -18.92
C GLY A 49 -7.99 -6.10 -17.77
N GLY A 50 -8.41 -5.54 -16.64
CA GLY A 50 -8.83 -6.28 -15.48
C GLY A 50 -10.25 -6.83 -15.58
N SER A 51 -10.65 -7.55 -14.54
CA SER A 51 -12.01 -8.11 -14.41
C SER A 51 -12.97 -7.15 -13.69
N THR A 52 -12.49 -6.03 -13.16
CA THR A 52 -13.31 -5.08 -12.40
C THR A 52 -13.09 -3.64 -12.83
N LEU A 53 -14.16 -2.85 -12.68
CA LEU A 53 -14.16 -1.40 -12.75
C LEU A 53 -14.81 -0.84 -11.49
N GLY A 54 -14.48 0.40 -11.13
CA GLY A 54 -15.23 1.16 -10.12
C GLY A 54 -16.36 1.98 -10.73
N GLN A 55 -16.99 2.79 -9.88
CA GLN A 55 -17.96 3.79 -10.29
C GLN A 55 -17.27 4.95 -11.02
N ASP A 56 -17.99 5.65 -11.86
CA ASP A 56 -17.53 6.92 -12.41
C ASP A 56 -17.30 7.92 -11.29
N VAL A 57 -16.11 8.50 -11.26
CA VAL A 57 -15.70 9.43 -10.20
C VAL A 57 -14.97 10.63 -10.79
N THR A 58 -15.15 11.79 -10.15
CA THR A 58 -14.30 12.95 -10.33
C THR A 58 -13.29 12.98 -9.19
N LEU A 59 -12.00 13.09 -9.52
CA LEU A 59 -10.95 13.14 -8.51
C LEU A 59 -10.89 14.52 -7.89
N GLU A 60 -10.95 14.59 -6.56
CA GLU A 60 -10.67 15.81 -5.81
C GLU A 60 -9.16 16.09 -5.85
N THR A 61 -8.78 17.31 -6.16
CA THR A 61 -7.37 17.72 -6.28
C THR A 61 -6.94 18.69 -5.20
N GLU A 62 -7.91 19.30 -4.50
CA GLU A 62 -7.63 20.24 -3.45
C GLU A 62 -7.65 19.57 -2.07
N PRO A 63 -6.78 19.99 -1.15
CA PRO A 63 -6.80 19.48 0.22
C PRO A 63 -8.12 19.83 0.93
N ASP A 64 -8.67 18.88 1.66
CA ASP A 64 -9.89 19.06 2.44
C ASP A 64 -9.61 19.61 3.86
N GLU A 65 -10.68 19.86 4.61
CA GLU A 65 -10.61 20.38 5.98
C GLU A 65 -9.84 19.44 6.93
N LYS A 66 -9.91 18.13 6.72
CA LYS A 66 -9.19 17.14 7.54
C LYS A 66 -7.69 17.26 7.37
N TRP A 67 -7.21 17.57 6.15
CA TRP A 67 -5.81 17.86 5.92
C TRP A 67 -5.33 19.08 6.71
N PHE A 68 -6.07 20.16 6.67
CA PHE A 68 -5.72 21.37 7.42
C PHE A 68 -5.74 21.13 8.93
N ALA A 69 -6.71 20.35 9.41
CA ALA A 69 -6.82 19.99 10.83
C ALA A 69 -5.60 19.22 11.36
N ILE A 70 -4.88 18.44 10.53
CA ILE A 70 -3.62 17.78 10.94
C ILE A 70 -2.53 18.81 11.28
N HIS A 71 -2.57 19.98 10.64
CA HIS A 71 -1.50 20.99 10.71
C HIS A 71 -1.87 22.18 11.60
N GLU A 72 -2.95 22.11 12.35
CA GLU A 72 -3.29 23.14 13.35
C GLU A 72 -2.19 23.30 14.39
N GLY A 73 -1.96 24.54 14.83
CA GLY A 73 -0.98 24.86 15.85
C GLY A 73 -1.36 24.33 17.25
N GLY A 74 -0.35 23.93 18.02
CA GLY A 74 -0.55 23.52 19.43
C GLY A 74 -0.99 22.09 19.66
N LEU A 75 -1.10 21.25 18.62
CA LEU A 75 -1.44 19.84 18.75
C LEU A 75 -0.33 19.05 19.43
N THR A 76 -0.70 18.11 20.30
CA THR A 76 0.22 17.06 20.72
C THR A 76 0.51 16.13 19.56
N LYS A 77 1.67 15.45 19.56
CA LYS A 77 2.03 14.46 18.55
C LYS A 77 0.95 13.37 18.41
N LYS A 78 0.44 12.87 19.54
CA LYS A 78 -0.64 11.88 19.57
C LYS A 78 -1.90 12.36 18.85
N GLU A 79 -2.32 13.60 19.14
CA GLU A 79 -3.54 14.16 18.51
C GLU A 79 -3.31 14.42 17.02
N GLN A 80 -2.12 14.86 16.62
CA GLN A 80 -1.78 15.04 15.23
C GLN A 80 -1.80 13.70 14.47
N ASP A 81 -1.22 12.63 15.05
CA ASP A 81 -1.29 11.26 14.50
C ASP A 81 -2.73 10.78 14.38
N ARG A 82 -3.52 11.01 15.42
CA ARG A 82 -4.93 10.62 15.46
C ARG A 82 -5.73 11.29 14.34
N ARG A 83 -5.53 12.58 14.13
CA ARG A 83 -6.15 13.33 13.03
C ARG A 83 -5.70 12.82 11.67
N ALA A 84 -4.43 12.46 11.50
CA ALA A 84 -3.93 11.87 10.27
C ALA A 84 -4.58 10.51 9.97
N ILE A 85 -4.83 9.68 10.98
CA ILE A 85 -5.56 8.42 10.81
C ILE A 85 -7.02 8.69 10.40
N LEU A 86 -7.70 9.63 11.06
CA LEU A 86 -9.08 9.99 10.73
C LEU A 86 -9.21 10.68 9.36
N ALA A 87 -8.19 11.38 8.90
CA ALA A 87 -8.16 11.98 7.57
C ALA A 87 -8.11 10.94 6.44
N MET A 88 -7.85 9.67 6.73
CA MET A 88 -7.99 8.58 5.74
C MET A 88 -9.45 8.18 5.47
N GLU A 89 -10.42 8.69 6.23
CA GLU A 89 -11.83 8.54 5.89
C GLU A 89 -12.15 9.26 4.58
N GLY A 90 -12.88 8.60 3.68
CA GLY A 90 -13.26 9.21 2.41
C GLY A 90 -13.68 8.20 1.36
N GLN A 91 -13.82 8.71 0.14
CA GLN A 91 -14.11 7.93 -1.05
C GLN A 91 -12.87 7.92 -1.95
N TYR A 92 -12.50 6.75 -2.44
CA TYR A 92 -11.27 6.55 -3.18
C TYR A 92 -11.52 5.83 -4.49
N ARG A 93 -10.82 6.25 -5.53
CA ARG A 93 -10.53 5.39 -6.67
C ARG A 93 -9.30 4.57 -6.36
N VAL A 94 -9.44 3.25 -6.35
CA VAL A 94 -8.36 2.31 -6.02
C VAL A 94 -8.01 1.51 -7.25
N SER A 95 -6.75 1.54 -7.69
CA SER A 95 -6.22 0.71 -8.77
C SER A 95 -5.41 -0.44 -8.19
N PHE A 96 -5.51 -1.60 -8.85
CA PHE A 96 -4.77 -2.82 -8.54
C PHE A 96 -3.92 -3.16 -9.75
N ASP A 97 -2.61 -3.07 -9.59
CA ASP A 97 -1.63 -3.33 -10.64
C ASP A 97 -0.82 -4.57 -10.26
N PHE A 98 -0.87 -5.60 -11.11
CA PHE A 98 -0.23 -6.88 -10.85
C PHE A 98 0.82 -7.17 -11.91
N ILE A 99 2.02 -7.52 -11.45
CA ILE A 99 3.11 -8.01 -12.28
C ILE A 99 3.65 -9.31 -11.71
N GLU A 100 4.06 -10.23 -12.58
CA GLU A 100 4.74 -11.46 -12.18
C GLU A 100 6.20 -11.14 -11.90
N THR A 101 6.66 -11.39 -10.67
CA THR A 101 8.03 -11.08 -10.24
C THR A 101 8.91 -12.33 -10.12
N ILE A 102 8.32 -13.50 -9.84
CA ILE A 102 9.03 -14.77 -9.68
C ILE A 102 8.26 -15.87 -10.41
N ASN A 103 8.95 -16.61 -11.26
CA ASN A 103 8.40 -17.77 -11.96
C ASN A 103 8.87 -19.07 -11.30
N PHE A 104 7.94 -19.94 -10.97
CA PHE A 104 8.22 -21.30 -10.44
C PHE A 104 8.16 -22.37 -11.52
N LYS A 105 7.75 -22.02 -12.74
CA LYS A 105 7.71 -22.89 -13.91
C LYS A 105 8.78 -22.46 -14.93
N ASN A 106 9.55 -23.39 -15.44
CA ASN A 106 10.58 -23.13 -16.46
C ASN A 106 10.37 -24.06 -17.67
N PRO A 107 10.37 -23.58 -18.94
CA PRO A 107 10.40 -22.16 -19.31
C PRO A 107 9.07 -21.45 -19.08
N HIS A 108 9.11 -20.17 -18.77
CA HIS A 108 7.92 -19.35 -18.60
C HIS A 108 8.18 -17.93 -19.06
N MET A 109 7.27 -17.40 -19.87
CA MET A 109 7.24 -15.98 -20.23
C MET A 109 6.19 -15.29 -19.34
N PRO A 110 6.56 -14.23 -18.61
CA PRO A 110 5.61 -13.47 -17.80
C PRO A 110 4.45 -12.95 -18.64
N SER A 111 3.27 -12.99 -18.08
CA SER A 111 2.10 -12.34 -18.69
C SER A 111 2.28 -10.82 -18.70
N ARG A 112 1.62 -10.16 -19.64
CA ARG A 112 1.53 -8.69 -19.57
C ARG A 112 0.97 -8.26 -18.23
N PRO A 113 1.39 -7.09 -17.68
CA PRO A 113 0.83 -6.56 -16.46
C PRO A 113 -0.71 -6.57 -16.49
N TYR A 114 -1.32 -6.88 -15.35
CA TYR A 114 -2.76 -6.91 -15.20
C TYR A 114 -3.19 -5.72 -14.35
N GLN A 115 -4.16 -4.93 -14.82
CA GLN A 115 -4.68 -3.79 -14.10
C GLN A 115 -6.18 -3.90 -13.94
N SER A 116 -6.64 -3.66 -12.72
CA SER A 116 -8.05 -3.60 -12.34
C SER A 116 -8.26 -2.41 -11.41
N TRP A 117 -9.49 -1.95 -11.26
CA TRP A 117 -9.77 -0.87 -10.33
C TRP A 117 -11.18 -0.97 -9.75
N GLY A 118 -11.40 -0.25 -8.66
CA GLY A 118 -12.69 -0.17 -7.98
C GLY A 118 -12.85 1.19 -7.30
N THR A 119 -14.03 1.42 -6.77
CA THR A 119 -14.29 2.54 -5.87
C THR A 119 -14.33 2.01 -4.43
N GLU A 120 -13.66 2.69 -3.50
CA GLU A 120 -13.59 2.26 -2.12
C GLU A 120 -14.09 3.37 -1.19
N TYR A 121 -14.90 2.98 -0.21
CA TYR A 121 -15.39 3.85 0.85
C TYR A 121 -14.70 3.47 2.15
N VAL A 122 -14.06 4.43 2.79
CA VAL A 122 -13.37 4.27 4.07
C VAL A 122 -14.09 5.10 5.12
N PHE A 123 -14.48 4.49 6.23
CA PHE A 123 -15.16 5.18 7.31
C PHE A 123 -14.82 4.58 8.69
N PRO A 124 -14.83 5.38 9.76
CA PRO A 124 -14.56 4.89 11.09
C PRO A 124 -15.75 4.09 11.63
N VAL A 125 -15.46 2.90 12.17
CA VAL A 125 -16.45 2.06 12.88
C VAL A 125 -16.26 2.08 14.38
N ALA A 126 -15.08 2.52 14.85
CA ALA A 126 -14.83 2.77 16.27
C ALA A 126 -13.79 3.89 16.41
N ILE A 127 -14.03 4.79 17.34
CA ILE A 127 -13.14 5.89 17.68
C ILE A 127 -13.08 6.02 19.20
N THR A 128 -11.88 5.90 19.75
CA THR A 128 -11.58 6.25 21.14
C THR A 128 -10.32 7.13 21.19
N GLU A 129 -9.86 7.47 22.36
CA GLU A 129 -8.63 8.24 22.53
C GLU A 129 -7.38 7.50 21.99
N ASP A 130 -7.31 6.18 22.20
CA ASP A 130 -6.15 5.33 21.91
C ASP A 130 -6.41 4.29 20.81
N PHE A 131 -7.61 4.28 20.23
CA PHE A 131 -8.00 3.29 19.25
C PHE A 131 -8.91 3.88 18.16
N ILE A 132 -8.59 3.59 16.91
CA ILE A 132 -9.42 3.94 15.75
C ILE A 132 -9.49 2.71 14.85
N SER A 133 -10.69 2.36 14.44
CA SER A 133 -10.93 1.29 13.47
C SER A 133 -11.59 1.87 12.21
N LEU A 134 -10.95 1.66 11.06
CA LEU A 134 -11.43 2.10 9.76
C LEU A 134 -11.87 0.89 8.95
N GLN A 135 -13.13 0.86 8.53
CA GLN A 135 -13.67 -0.15 7.63
C GLN A 135 -13.60 0.34 6.19
N HIS A 136 -13.17 -0.53 5.31
CA HIS A 136 -13.14 -0.33 3.87
C HIS A 136 -14.25 -1.14 3.20
N ILE A 137 -15.04 -0.51 2.35
CA ILE A 137 -16.07 -1.15 1.53
C ILE A 137 -15.73 -0.91 0.07
N MET A 138 -15.58 -1.99 -0.69
CA MET A 138 -15.30 -1.95 -2.12
C MET A 138 -16.60 -2.00 -2.91
N VAL A 139 -16.70 -1.15 -3.92
CA VAL A 139 -17.78 -1.14 -4.92
C VAL A 139 -17.18 -1.35 -6.29
N MET A 140 -17.58 -2.41 -6.97
CA MET A 140 -17.02 -2.82 -8.26
C MET A 140 -18.11 -3.35 -9.19
N TYR A 141 -17.86 -3.17 -10.49
CA TYR A 141 -18.57 -3.85 -11.58
C TYR A 141 -17.67 -4.93 -12.15
N PHE A 142 -18.21 -6.08 -12.48
CA PHE A 142 -17.46 -7.19 -13.02
C PHE A 142 -17.61 -7.26 -14.54
N LYS A 143 -16.56 -7.68 -15.20
CA LYS A 143 -16.57 -8.00 -16.60
C LYS A 143 -17.47 -9.21 -16.85
N ASN A 144 -18.37 -9.12 -17.83
CA ASN A 144 -19.21 -10.22 -18.23
C ASN A 144 -18.36 -11.39 -18.74
N MET A 145 -18.56 -12.57 -18.13
CA MET A 145 -17.91 -13.80 -18.58
C MET A 145 -18.48 -14.22 -19.93
N GLY A 146 -17.68 -14.17 -20.98
CA GLY A 146 -18.08 -14.50 -22.35
C GLY A 146 -18.33 -13.31 -23.28
N ALA A 147 -18.33 -12.10 -22.78
CA ALA A 147 -18.34 -10.88 -23.57
C ALA A 147 -16.93 -10.47 -24.04
N GLY A 148 -16.85 -9.62 -25.05
CA GLY A 148 -15.59 -9.07 -25.55
C GLY A 148 -14.83 -8.24 -24.51
N ASP A 149 -13.60 -7.89 -24.82
CA ASP A 149 -12.81 -6.98 -23.98
C ASP A 149 -13.54 -5.63 -23.83
N GLY A 150 -13.87 -5.28 -22.59
CA GLY A 150 -14.51 -4.01 -22.27
C GLY A 150 -16.01 -4.08 -21.96
N ASP A 151 -16.63 -5.23 -22.05
CA ASP A 151 -18.03 -5.37 -21.66
C ASP A 151 -18.17 -5.73 -20.18
N PHE A 152 -18.75 -4.83 -19.41
CA PHE A 152 -18.98 -4.94 -17.97
C PHE A 152 -20.47 -4.87 -17.67
N ASP A 153 -20.93 -5.60 -16.67
CA ASP A 153 -22.29 -5.44 -16.14
C ASP A 153 -22.34 -4.18 -15.27
N MET A 154 -22.61 -3.04 -15.91
CA MET A 154 -22.77 -1.74 -15.25
C MET A 154 -24.11 -1.59 -14.53
N GLY A 155 -25.01 -2.60 -14.62
CA GLY A 155 -26.32 -2.53 -13.98
C GLY A 155 -26.33 -2.83 -12.49
N LYS A 156 -25.40 -3.66 -12.00
CA LYS A 156 -25.35 -4.11 -10.60
C LYS A 156 -23.92 -4.13 -10.08
N PRO A 157 -23.53 -3.15 -9.26
CA PRO A 157 -22.25 -3.21 -8.60
C PRO A 157 -22.24 -4.33 -7.56
N MET A 158 -21.11 -5.00 -7.42
CA MET A 158 -20.83 -5.81 -6.24
C MET A 158 -20.31 -4.88 -5.14
N VAL A 159 -20.97 -4.92 -3.99
CA VAL A 159 -20.57 -4.20 -2.78
C VAL A 159 -20.09 -5.22 -1.78
N LEU A 160 -18.86 -5.11 -1.32
CA LEU A 160 -18.29 -6.06 -0.39
C LEU A 160 -17.43 -5.37 0.68
N LYS A 161 -17.43 -5.95 1.86
CA LYS A 161 -16.44 -5.65 2.89
C LYS A 161 -15.07 -5.98 2.30
N HIS A 162 -14.12 -5.05 2.41
CA HIS A 162 -12.77 -5.25 1.89
C HIS A 162 -11.79 -5.46 3.05
N TRP A 163 -11.15 -4.40 3.51
CA TRP A 163 -10.23 -4.46 4.64
C TRP A 163 -10.81 -3.76 5.85
N ARG A 164 -10.24 -4.07 7.01
CA ARG A 164 -10.37 -3.22 8.20
C ARG A 164 -8.99 -2.89 8.72
N GLN A 165 -8.75 -1.63 9.07
CA GLN A 165 -7.54 -1.16 9.71
C GLN A 165 -7.85 -0.78 11.15
N ASP A 166 -7.23 -1.47 12.09
CA ASP A 166 -7.31 -1.15 13.51
C ASP A 166 -6.00 -0.47 13.94
N TRP A 167 -6.11 0.77 14.34
CA TRP A 167 -5.01 1.59 14.82
C TRP A 167 -5.07 1.71 16.33
N LYS A 168 -3.95 1.40 17.01
CA LYS A 168 -3.89 1.46 18.47
C LYS A 168 -2.62 2.15 18.94
N PHE A 169 -2.78 3.14 19.81
CA PHE A 169 -1.68 3.90 20.39
C PHE A 169 -0.99 3.08 21.49
N GLN A 170 0.35 3.04 21.44
CA GLN A 170 1.20 2.33 22.42
C GLN A 170 0.75 0.89 22.68
N ASP A 171 0.41 0.17 21.60
CA ASP A 171 -0.04 -1.21 21.68
C ASP A 171 1.09 -2.15 22.13
N THR A 172 0.95 -2.75 23.29
CA THR A 172 1.91 -3.71 23.85
C THR A 172 1.63 -5.16 23.47
N THR A 173 0.57 -5.43 22.67
CA THR A 173 0.22 -6.80 22.28
C THR A 173 -0.03 -6.85 20.79
N LEU A 174 0.92 -7.40 20.04
CA LEU A 174 0.90 -7.44 18.59
C LEU A 174 0.66 -8.85 18.06
N ASN A 175 -0.03 -8.96 16.92
CA ASN A 175 -0.17 -10.22 16.20
C ASN A 175 1.05 -10.40 15.30
N VAL A 176 1.78 -11.49 15.50
CA VAL A 176 2.98 -11.84 14.74
C VAL A 176 2.71 -13.11 13.94
N PHE A 177 2.96 -13.06 12.64
CA PHE A 177 2.85 -14.25 11.81
C PHE A 177 4.04 -15.18 12.07
N SER A 178 3.74 -16.42 12.46
CA SER A 178 4.74 -17.45 12.84
C SER A 178 4.94 -18.50 11.74
N GLY A 179 4.38 -18.32 10.54
CA GLY A 179 4.36 -19.31 9.48
C GLY A 179 3.21 -20.32 9.63
N PHE A 180 3.05 -21.20 8.64
CA PHE A 180 2.04 -22.27 8.63
C PHE A 180 0.61 -21.80 8.97
N ASN A 181 0.20 -20.65 8.44
CA ASN A 181 -1.08 -19.97 8.73
C ASN A 181 -1.34 -19.69 10.21
N THR A 182 -0.28 -19.56 11.01
CA THR A 182 -0.38 -19.34 12.45
C THR A 182 0.00 -17.93 12.83
N TRP A 183 -0.86 -17.30 13.64
CA TRP A 183 -0.63 -16.01 14.25
C TRP A 183 -0.51 -16.16 15.76
N THR A 184 0.52 -15.59 16.34
CA THR A 184 0.75 -15.55 17.79
C THR A 184 0.68 -14.13 18.30
N LYS A 185 0.32 -13.98 19.59
CA LYS A 185 0.36 -12.66 20.25
C LYS A 185 1.71 -12.49 20.93
N GLU A 186 2.46 -11.48 20.49
CA GLU A 186 3.73 -11.08 21.10
C GLU A 186 3.54 -9.87 21.99
N LYS A 187 4.13 -9.90 23.17
CA LYS A 187 4.14 -8.75 24.08
C LYS A 187 5.40 -7.91 23.86
N LYS A 188 5.20 -6.61 23.65
CA LYS A 188 6.25 -5.60 23.59
C LYS A 188 6.39 -4.91 24.95
N SER A 189 7.59 -4.44 25.28
CA SER A 189 7.77 -3.62 26.46
C SER A 189 7.09 -2.26 26.27
N PRO A 190 6.52 -1.66 27.34
CA PRO A 190 5.94 -0.32 27.23
C PRO A 190 6.90 0.72 26.64
N LYS A 191 8.19 0.62 26.98
CA LYS A 191 9.23 1.53 26.47
C LYS A 191 9.41 1.44 24.96
N SER A 192 9.29 0.25 24.37
CA SER A 192 9.49 0.05 22.91
C SER A 192 8.35 0.58 22.05
N VAL A 193 7.17 0.76 22.63
CA VAL A 193 5.97 1.24 21.93
C VAL A 193 5.62 2.70 22.28
N THR A 194 6.39 3.34 23.15
CA THR A 194 6.13 4.74 23.57
C THR A 194 6.06 5.67 22.38
N GLY A 195 4.96 6.43 22.27
CA GLY A 195 4.71 7.39 21.20
C GLY A 195 4.44 6.78 19.82
N LYS A 196 4.29 5.45 19.75
CA LYS A 196 4.03 4.73 18.50
C LYS A 196 2.59 4.28 18.39
N TRP A 197 2.17 4.03 17.16
CA TRP A 197 0.92 3.37 16.82
C TRP A 197 1.19 1.96 16.29
N SER A 198 0.28 1.03 16.52
CA SER A 198 0.20 -0.19 15.72
C SER A 198 -0.90 -0.03 14.68
N GLN A 199 -0.69 -0.64 13.50
CA GLN A 199 -1.70 -0.81 12.46
C GLN A 199 -1.92 -2.29 12.27
N ALA A 200 -3.07 -2.82 12.64
CA ALA A 200 -3.49 -4.18 12.34
C ALA A 200 -4.46 -4.15 11.17
N VAL A 201 -4.17 -4.88 10.10
CA VAL A 201 -5.05 -4.99 8.94
C VAL A 201 -5.66 -6.39 8.88
N TYR A 202 -6.96 -6.41 8.68
CA TYR A 202 -7.77 -7.62 8.64
C TYR A 202 -8.38 -7.81 7.25
N GLN A 203 -8.55 -9.06 6.85
CA GLN A 203 -9.15 -9.46 5.60
C GLN A 203 -10.69 -9.39 5.65
N VAL A 204 -11.34 -9.77 4.56
CA VAL A 204 -12.80 -9.78 4.42
C VAL A 204 -13.49 -10.63 5.51
N ASP A 205 -12.84 -11.72 5.93
CA ASP A 205 -13.32 -12.67 6.95
C ASP A 205 -12.86 -12.32 8.38
N ASP A 206 -12.30 -11.12 8.58
CA ASP A 206 -11.70 -10.65 9.83
C ASP A 206 -10.47 -11.45 10.29
N SER A 207 -9.89 -12.29 9.44
CA SER A 207 -8.60 -12.90 9.73
C SER A 207 -7.46 -11.87 9.61
N PRO A 208 -6.41 -11.96 10.41
CA PRO A 208 -5.26 -11.07 10.31
C PRO A 208 -4.59 -11.17 8.92
N ARG A 209 -4.24 -10.03 8.33
CA ARG A 209 -3.47 -9.96 7.10
C ARG A 209 -2.03 -9.54 7.37
N TYR A 210 -1.87 -8.46 8.11
CA TYR A 210 -0.59 -8.02 8.63
C TYR A 210 -0.80 -7.11 9.83
N GLN A 211 0.24 -6.96 10.64
CA GLN A 211 0.33 -5.92 11.66
C GLN A 211 1.67 -5.21 11.58
N SER A 212 1.65 -3.90 11.76
CA SER A 212 2.84 -3.05 11.79
C SER A 212 2.88 -2.24 13.07
N LEU A 213 4.08 -1.96 13.55
CA LEU A 213 4.35 -0.98 14.60
C LEU A 213 5.23 0.13 14.02
N GLY A 214 4.91 1.38 14.32
CA GLY A 214 5.67 2.48 13.77
C GLY A 214 5.20 3.85 14.26
N SER A 215 5.58 4.87 13.53
CA SER A 215 5.35 6.27 13.87
C SER A 215 4.84 7.07 12.69
N TRP A 216 3.98 8.03 12.95
CA TRP A 216 3.61 9.05 11.98
C TRP A 216 4.69 10.14 11.89
N VAL A 217 4.91 10.62 10.69
CA VAL A 217 5.81 11.76 10.39
C VAL A 217 4.97 12.84 9.73
N HIS A 218 5.04 14.04 10.27
CA HIS A 218 4.31 15.20 9.75
C HIS A 218 5.28 16.28 9.30
N LYS A 219 5.06 16.81 8.11
CA LYS A 219 5.77 17.93 7.51
C LYS A 219 4.75 18.92 6.98
N SER A 220 5.20 20.09 6.57
CA SER A 220 4.30 21.14 6.06
C SER A 220 3.47 20.73 4.85
N ASN A 221 3.94 19.77 4.06
CA ASN A 221 3.33 19.34 2.80
C ASN A 221 2.96 17.85 2.73
N TYR A 222 3.19 17.09 3.81
CA TYR A 222 2.75 15.69 3.88
C TYR A 222 2.65 15.18 5.32
N SER A 223 1.79 14.19 5.50
CA SER A 223 1.74 13.32 6.68
C SER A 223 1.87 11.88 6.20
N ALA A 224 2.76 11.10 6.82
CA ALA A 224 3.04 9.75 6.37
C ALA A 224 3.17 8.78 7.55
N TRP A 225 2.62 7.59 7.38
CA TRP A 225 2.87 6.45 8.24
C TRP A 225 4.22 5.81 7.90
N ARG A 226 5.07 5.62 8.90
CA ARG A 226 6.34 4.94 8.77
C ARG A 226 6.35 3.71 9.67
N SER A 227 6.20 2.52 9.09
CA SER A 227 6.35 1.27 9.82
C SER A 227 7.83 1.03 10.14
N GLU A 228 8.11 0.58 11.36
CA GLU A 228 9.44 0.20 11.83
C GLU A 228 9.57 -1.33 11.87
N GLU A 229 8.50 -2.01 12.26
CA GLU A 229 8.38 -3.46 12.28
C GLU A 229 7.07 -3.87 11.59
N THR A 230 7.09 -4.93 10.78
CA THR A 230 5.90 -5.45 10.09
C THR A 230 5.91 -6.97 10.07
N TRP A 231 4.80 -7.59 10.42
CA TRP A 231 4.55 -9.03 10.42
C TRP A 231 3.39 -9.39 9.48
N ARG A 232 3.64 -10.37 8.56
CA ARG A 232 2.68 -10.83 7.56
C ARG A 232 3.03 -12.22 7.03
#